data_f8182eadc4808073c10688784bf1a429
#
_entry.id   f8182eadc4808073c10688784bf1a429
#
_cell.length_a   1.000
_cell.length_b   1.000
_cell.length_c   1.000
_cell.angle_alpha   90.00
_cell.angle_beta   90.00
_cell.angle_gamma   90.00
#
_symmetry.space_group_name_H-M   'P 1'
#
loop_
_entity.id
_entity.type
_entity.pdbx_description
1 polymer ?
#
loop_
_entity_poly.entity_id
_entity_poly.type
_entity_poly.pdbx_seq_one_letter_code
_entity_poly.pdbx_strand_id
1 'polypeptide(L)'
;DGQPLNITEGLPVTSQIRSTDGIAVSAGMMTGGRYEVECKLFGLIPVKEVTVHIVEETEVIPCGIPFGIYIEMEGILVVELCDLEQNGISVESPAEHILKPGDYITAVNGAQVTAKEDLQRAVAESGGSVLQLTVVRGGEAFQCSVTPICTDRKIFQIGVWVRDDLAGIGTLTYIDGEG
;
A
#
# COMPACT_ATOMS: atom_id res chain seq x y z
N ASP A 1 -14.16 7.92 -35.39
CA ASP A 1 -14.00 7.10 -36.60
C ASP A 1 -13.23 5.84 -36.23
N GLY A 2 -14.01 4.79 -35.81
CA GLY A 2 -13.45 3.49 -35.45
C GLY A 2 -12.94 2.76 -36.68
N GLN A 3 -11.67 2.91 -37.01
CA GLN A 3 -11.00 2.02 -37.96
C GLN A 3 -10.86 0.63 -37.32
N PRO A 4 -11.21 -0.46 -38.01
CA PRO A 4 -10.96 -1.80 -37.48
C PRO A 4 -9.46 -2.00 -37.30
N LEU A 5 -9.07 -2.42 -36.10
CA LEU A 5 -7.69 -2.75 -35.77
C LEU A 5 -7.26 -3.93 -36.65
N ASN A 6 -6.49 -3.69 -37.68
CA ASN A 6 -6.02 -4.72 -38.61
C ASN A 6 -4.72 -5.30 -38.05
N ILE A 7 -4.83 -6.36 -37.25
CA ILE A 7 -3.70 -6.98 -36.52
C ILE A 7 -2.93 -7.97 -37.44
N THR A 8 -3.34 -8.16 -38.71
CA THR A 8 -2.85 -9.25 -39.56
C THR A 8 -2.49 -8.80 -40.96
N GLU A 9 -1.49 -7.94 -41.12
CA GLU A 9 -0.83 -7.83 -42.44
C GLU A 9 0.21 -8.97 -42.56
N GLY A 10 -0.16 -10.00 -43.32
CA GLY A 10 0.79 -10.97 -43.88
C GLY A 10 0.82 -12.41 -43.33
N LEU A 11 0.02 -12.77 -42.33
CA LEU A 11 -0.09 -14.15 -41.85
C LEU A 11 -1.56 -14.61 -41.79
N PRO A 12 -1.89 -15.89 -42.10
CA PRO A 12 -3.25 -16.41 -42.00
C PRO A 12 -3.65 -16.65 -40.54
N VAL A 13 -3.77 -15.54 -39.78
CA VAL A 13 -4.21 -15.56 -38.39
C VAL A 13 -5.68 -15.18 -38.34
N THR A 14 -6.48 -16.04 -37.73
CA THR A 14 -7.89 -15.79 -37.43
C THR A 14 -8.03 -15.43 -35.95
N SER A 15 -8.79 -14.38 -35.64
CA SER A 15 -9.13 -14.00 -34.27
C SER A 15 -10.56 -14.40 -33.95
N GLN A 16 -10.78 -15.02 -32.78
CA GLN A 16 -12.11 -15.27 -32.22
C GLN A 16 -12.25 -14.47 -30.93
N ILE A 17 -13.31 -13.67 -30.86
CA ILE A 17 -13.62 -12.84 -29.68
C ILE A 17 -14.68 -13.57 -28.87
N ARG A 18 -14.44 -13.73 -27.56
CA ARG A 18 -15.40 -14.29 -26.60
C ARG A 18 -15.67 -13.27 -25.51
N SER A 19 -16.95 -13.16 -25.10
CA SER A 19 -17.28 -12.45 -23.86
C SER A 19 -16.86 -13.28 -22.66
N THR A 20 -16.80 -12.68 -21.47
CA THR A 20 -16.50 -13.37 -20.20
C THR A 20 -17.44 -14.57 -19.95
N ASP A 21 -18.64 -14.58 -20.56
CA ASP A 21 -19.62 -15.65 -20.48
C ASP A 21 -19.39 -16.76 -21.54
N GLY A 22 -18.29 -16.73 -22.28
CA GLY A 22 -17.90 -17.76 -23.26
C GLY A 22 -18.65 -17.69 -24.61
N ILE A 23 -19.45 -16.66 -24.85
CA ILE A 23 -20.22 -16.48 -26.08
C ILE A 23 -19.33 -15.80 -27.13
N ALA A 24 -19.26 -16.36 -28.34
CA ALA A 24 -18.55 -15.74 -29.45
C ALA A 24 -19.28 -14.46 -29.88
N VAL A 25 -18.59 -13.32 -29.89
CA VAL A 25 -19.12 -12.00 -30.23
C VAL A 25 -18.41 -11.48 -31.47
N SER A 26 -19.14 -10.86 -32.40
CA SER A 26 -18.51 -10.17 -33.54
C SER A 26 -18.05 -8.77 -33.10
N ALA A 27 -16.94 -8.28 -33.67
CA ALA A 27 -16.31 -7.01 -33.29
C ALA A 27 -17.26 -5.78 -33.35
N GLY A 28 -18.33 -5.85 -34.11
CA GLY A 28 -19.34 -4.77 -34.22
C GLY A 28 -20.42 -4.76 -33.13
N MET A 29 -20.43 -5.76 -32.22
CA MET A 29 -21.41 -5.89 -31.13
C MET A 29 -20.78 -5.72 -29.74
N MET A 30 -19.54 -5.25 -29.67
CA MET A 30 -18.85 -5.06 -28.40
C MET A 30 -19.37 -3.75 -27.74
N THR A 31 -20.12 -3.92 -26.68
CA THR A 31 -20.50 -2.84 -25.74
C THR A 31 -19.69 -3.02 -24.48
N GLY A 32 -19.31 -1.98 -23.79
CA GLY A 32 -18.42 -1.94 -22.61
C GLY A 32 -18.21 -3.27 -21.87
N GLY A 33 -17.00 -3.55 -21.42
CA GLY A 33 -16.70 -4.78 -20.68
C GLY A 33 -15.35 -5.42 -21.03
N ARG A 34 -15.19 -6.67 -20.55
CA ARG A 34 -13.97 -7.46 -20.75
C ARG A 34 -14.23 -8.55 -21.79
N TYR A 35 -13.35 -8.65 -22.79
CA TYR A 35 -13.39 -9.65 -23.83
C TYR A 35 -12.06 -10.37 -23.94
N GLU A 36 -12.08 -11.66 -24.23
CA GLU A 36 -10.92 -12.47 -24.52
C GLU A 36 -10.82 -12.69 -26.04
N VAL A 37 -9.68 -12.33 -26.60
CA VAL A 37 -9.40 -12.50 -28.03
C VAL A 37 -8.38 -13.60 -28.20
N GLU A 38 -8.80 -14.77 -28.69
CA GLU A 38 -7.95 -15.89 -28.99
C GLU A 38 -7.50 -15.79 -30.45
N CYS A 39 -6.18 -15.66 -30.65
CA CYS A 39 -5.56 -15.65 -31.99
C CYS A 39 -5.09 -17.06 -32.36
N LYS A 40 -5.59 -17.59 -33.49
CA LYS A 40 -5.23 -18.91 -34.01
C LYS A 40 -4.54 -18.80 -35.37
N LEU A 41 -3.45 -19.52 -35.54
CA LEU A 41 -2.79 -19.70 -36.84
C LEU A 41 -3.54 -20.77 -37.63
N PHE A 42 -3.92 -20.45 -38.87
CA PHE A 42 -4.76 -21.30 -39.74
C PHE A 42 -6.09 -21.72 -39.10
N GLY A 43 -6.59 -20.97 -38.09
CA GLY A 43 -7.82 -21.31 -37.38
C GLY A 43 -7.75 -22.50 -36.43
N LEU A 44 -6.60 -23.15 -36.29
CA LEU A 44 -6.43 -24.43 -35.55
C LEU A 44 -5.44 -24.32 -34.38
N ILE A 45 -4.32 -23.61 -34.56
CA ILE A 45 -3.25 -23.57 -33.55
C ILE A 45 -3.37 -22.29 -32.74
N PRO A 46 -3.63 -22.35 -31.43
CA PRO A 46 -3.64 -21.16 -30.59
C PRO A 46 -2.23 -20.57 -30.49
N VAL A 47 -2.10 -19.29 -30.80
CA VAL A 47 -0.81 -18.57 -30.79
C VAL A 47 -0.74 -17.61 -29.62
N LYS A 48 -1.84 -16.87 -29.34
CA LYS A 48 -1.90 -15.87 -28.30
C LYS A 48 -3.33 -15.61 -27.86
N GLU A 49 -3.49 -15.38 -26.57
CA GLU A 49 -4.70 -14.88 -25.95
C GLU A 49 -4.47 -13.46 -25.44
N VAL A 50 -5.39 -12.54 -25.72
CA VAL A 50 -5.31 -11.13 -25.32
C VAL A 50 -6.61 -10.74 -24.67
N THR A 51 -6.54 -10.17 -23.47
CA THR A 51 -7.71 -9.57 -22.82
C THR A 51 -7.85 -8.12 -23.30
N VAL A 52 -9.04 -7.79 -23.84
CA VAL A 52 -9.40 -6.45 -24.27
C VAL A 52 -10.44 -5.88 -23.33
N HIS A 53 -10.20 -4.71 -22.81
CA HIS A 53 -11.16 -3.93 -22.03
C HIS A 53 -11.72 -2.80 -22.90
N ILE A 54 -13.03 -2.78 -23.10
CA ILE A 54 -13.72 -1.67 -23.74
C ILE A 54 -14.19 -0.75 -22.62
N VAL A 55 -13.64 0.44 -22.57
CA VAL A 55 -14.01 1.51 -21.65
C VAL A 55 -14.77 2.60 -22.41
N GLU A 56 -15.67 3.27 -21.73
CA GLU A 56 -16.35 4.45 -22.28
C GLU A 56 -15.32 5.58 -22.46
N GLU A 57 -15.54 6.40 -23.50
CA GLU A 57 -14.72 7.58 -23.74
C GLU A 57 -14.98 8.59 -22.63
N THR A 58 -13.92 8.97 -21.91
CA THR A 58 -13.98 9.93 -20.81
C THR A 58 -13.24 11.19 -21.22
N GLU A 59 -13.93 12.32 -21.17
CA GLU A 59 -13.28 13.62 -21.35
C GLU A 59 -12.50 13.99 -20.10
N VAL A 60 -11.24 14.33 -20.28
CA VAL A 60 -10.35 14.74 -19.18
C VAL A 60 -9.72 16.08 -19.47
N ILE A 61 -9.53 16.89 -18.44
CA ILE A 61 -8.81 18.16 -18.51
C ILE A 61 -7.36 17.87 -18.08
N PRO A 62 -6.38 17.98 -18.99
CA PRO A 62 -4.99 17.75 -18.63
C PRO A 62 -4.51 18.85 -17.67
N CYS A 63 -3.81 18.43 -16.62
CA CYS A 63 -3.19 19.30 -15.64
C CYS A 63 -1.66 19.06 -15.66
N GLY A 64 -0.95 19.63 -14.72
CA GLY A 64 0.50 19.49 -14.55
C GLY A 64 0.90 20.18 -13.27
N ILE A 65 -0.03 20.23 -12.30
CA ILE A 65 0.13 21.01 -11.07
C ILE A 65 0.72 20.11 -10.00
N PRO A 66 1.90 20.43 -9.45
CA PRO A 66 2.42 19.72 -8.30
C PRO A 66 1.54 20.00 -7.07
N PHE A 67 1.26 18.95 -6.27
CA PHE A 67 0.55 19.09 -5.01
C PHE A 67 1.19 18.24 -3.92
N GLY A 68 1.03 18.69 -2.67
CA GLY A 68 1.43 17.94 -1.49
C GLY A 68 0.21 17.33 -0.80
N ILE A 69 0.38 16.09 -0.33
CA ILE A 69 -0.59 15.44 0.56
C ILE A 69 0.09 15.33 1.92
N TYR A 70 -0.63 15.75 2.95
CA TYR A 70 -0.22 15.56 4.33
C TYR A 70 -1.38 14.89 5.08
N ILE A 71 -1.06 13.79 5.75
CA ILE A 71 -2.03 13.01 6.52
C ILE A 71 -1.56 12.98 7.97
N GLU A 72 -2.34 13.57 8.86
CA GLU A 72 -2.16 13.43 10.30
C GLU A 72 -2.77 12.10 10.75
N MET A 73 -2.03 11.35 11.55
CA MET A 73 -2.46 10.04 12.05
C MET A 73 -2.94 10.15 13.49
N GLU A 74 -3.99 9.40 13.84
CA GLU A 74 -4.45 9.26 15.22
C GLU A 74 -3.58 8.25 15.97
N GLY A 75 -2.31 8.60 16.23
CA GLY A 75 -1.34 7.75 16.88
C GLY A 75 -0.04 7.62 16.09
N ILE A 76 0.86 6.81 16.57
CA ILE A 76 2.21 6.64 16.05
C ILE A 76 2.30 5.31 15.33
N LEU A 77 2.54 5.34 14.02
CA LEU A 77 2.67 4.14 13.18
C LEU A 77 4.02 3.45 13.43
N VAL A 78 3.99 2.18 13.76
CA VAL A 78 5.15 1.31 13.76
C VAL A 78 5.48 0.92 12.32
N VAL A 79 6.66 1.33 11.85
CA VAL A 79 7.14 1.07 10.49
C VAL A 79 7.95 -0.21 10.45
N GLU A 80 8.84 -0.39 11.43
CA GLU A 80 9.77 -1.51 11.48
C GLU A 80 10.22 -1.75 12.93
N LEU A 81 10.68 -2.96 13.22
CA LEU A 81 11.36 -3.33 14.45
C LEU A 81 12.87 -3.38 14.18
N CYS A 82 13.67 -2.97 15.14
CA CYS A 82 15.13 -2.96 14.99
C CYS A 82 15.84 -3.45 16.25
N ASP A 83 16.89 -4.23 16.05
CA ASP A 83 17.79 -4.65 17.10
C ASP A 83 18.53 -3.44 17.68
N LEU A 84 18.91 -3.55 18.94
CA LEU A 84 19.58 -2.51 19.71
C LEU A 84 20.96 -3.00 20.14
N GLU A 85 21.88 -2.05 20.35
CA GLU A 85 23.22 -2.35 20.88
C GLU A 85 23.24 -2.15 22.40
N GLN A 86 23.59 -3.22 23.12
CA GLN A 86 23.78 -3.20 24.58
C GLN A 86 25.04 -3.97 24.95
N ASN A 87 25.98 -3.31 25.65
CA ASN A 87 27.29 -3.87 26.05
C ASN A 87 28.11 -4.39 24.84
N GLY A 88 28.02 -3.71 23.68
CA GLY A 88 28.73 -4.09 22.46
C GLY A 88 28.15 -5.32 21.77
N ILE A 89 26.94 -5.77 22.14
CA ILE A 89 26.25 -6.92 21.56
C ILE A 89 24.92 -6.44 20.96
N SER A 90 24.58 -6.94 19.78
CA SER A 90 23.24 -6.75 19.21
C SER A 90 22.23 -7.59 19.98
N VAL A 91 21.20 -6.91 20.48
CA VAL A 91 20.11 -7.51 21.26
C VAL A 91 18.82 -7.31 20.48
N GLU A 92 18.03 -8.36 20.38
CA GLU A 92 16.72 -8.33 19.74
C GLU A 92 15.84 -7.20 20.30
N SER A 93 15.02 -6.60 19.44
CA SER A 93 14.11 -5.53 19.85
C SER A 93 13.27 -5.94 21.07
N PRO A 94 13.22 -5.13 22.14
CA PRO A 94 12.29 -5.37 23.24
C PRO A 94 10.82 -5.45 22.84
N ALA A 95 10.46 -4.88 21.68
CA ALA A 95 9.12 -4.93 21.13
C ALA A 95 8.89 -6.14 20.22
N GLU A 96 9.92 -6.98 19.97
CA GLU A 96 9.80 -8.18 19.14
C GLU A 96 8.72 -9.12 19.70
N HIS A 97 7.94 -9.75 18.82
CA HIS A 97 6.79 -10.59 19.14
C HIS A 97 5.60 -9.87 19.83
N ILE A 98 5.72 -8.58 20.15
CA ILE A 98 4.68 -7.75 20.79
C ILE A 98 4.05 -6.81 19.77
N LEU A 99 4.89 -6.00 19.13
CA LEU A 99 4.49 -5.06 18.07
C LEU A 99 4.80 -5.63 16.68
N LYS A 100 4.17 -5.05 15.66
CA LYS A 100 4.38 -5.41 14.25
C LYS A 100 4.35 -4.16 13.39
N PRO A 101 5.02 -4.15 12.24
CA PRO A 101 4.80 -3.12 11.22
C PRO A 101 3.32 -2.99 10.88
N GLY A 102 2.82 -1.75 10.85
CA GLY A 102 1.40 -1.43 10.64
C GLY A 102 0.58 -1.26 11.92
N ASP A 103 1.15 -1.46 13.10
CA ASP A 103 0.51 -1.12 14.38
C ASP A 103 0.50 0.39 14.59
N TYR A 104 -0.56 0.91 15.21
CA TYR A 104 -0.64 2.30 15.68
C TYR A 104 -0.60 2.33 17.19
N ILE A 105 0.43 2.96 17.77
CA ILE A 105 0.51 3.21 19.21
C ILE A 105 -0.29 4.48 19.49
N THR A 106 -1.38 4.37 20.24
CA THR A 106 -2.29 5.49 20.53
C THR A 106 -2.16 6.02 21.95
N ALA A 107 -1.64 5.21 22.89
CA ALA A 107 -1.37 5.66 24.25
C ALA A 107 -0.19 4.90 24.89
N VAL A 108 0.48 5.56 25.82
CA VAL A 108 1.52 5.00 26.69
C VAL A 108 1.17 5.30 28.14
N ASN A 109 1.10 4.27 28.98
CA ASN A 109 0.68 4.37 30.38
C ASN A 109 -0.66 5.13 30.58
N GLY A 110 -1.58 4.98 29.63
CA GLY A 110 -2.87 5.65 29.61
C GLY A 110 -2.87 7.11 29.12
N ALA A 111 -1.70 7.70 28.86
CA ALA A 111 -1.58 9.01 28.24
C ALA A 111 -1.60 8.86 26.72
N GLN A 112 -2.46 9.62 26.03
CA GLN A 112 -2.54 9.62 24.56
C GLN A 112 -1.23 10.15 23.97
N VAL A 113 -0.76 9.53 22.89
CA VAL A 113 0.42 9.94 22.13
C VAL A 113 0.01 10.19 20.67
N THR A 114 0.39 11.35 20.16
CA THR A 114 0.09 11.77 18.78
C THR A 114 1.35 12.12 18.00
N ALA A 115 2.43 12.45 18.71
CA ALA A 115 3.72 12.77 18.12
C ALA A 115 4.78 11.74 18.59
N LYS A 116 5.74 11.43 17.73
CA LYS A 116 6.87 10.51 18.07
C LYS A 116 7.65 10.98 19.28
N GLU A 117 7.73 12.29 19.50
CA GLU A 117 8.38 12.91 20.66
C GLU A 117 7.68 12.51 21.98
N ASP A 118 6.38 12.31 21.97
CA ASP A 118 5.64 11.88 23.17
C ASP A 118 6.02 10.43 23.55
N LEU A 119 6.12 9.54 22.56
CA LEU A 119 6.61 8.18 22.76
C LEU A 119 8.07 8.18 23.25
N GLN A 120 8.94 8.95 22.59
CA GLN A 120 10.34 9.05 22.98
C GLN A 120 10.50 9.55 24.43
N ARG A 121 9.72 10.56 24.81
CA ARG A 121 9.70 11.09 26.18
C ARG A 121 9.24 10.03 27.18
N ALA A 122 8.14 9.35 26.92
CA ALA A 122 7.62 8.30 27.79
C ALA A 122 8.63 7.14 27.96
N VAL A 123 9.31 6.75 26.89
CA VAL A 123 10.37 5.72 26.94
C VAL A 123 11.56 6.20 27.76
N ALA A 124 12.01 7.44 27.58
CA ALA A 124 13.14 8.00 28.34
C ALA A 124 12.83 8.15 29.83
N GLU A 125 11.64 8.66 30.16
CA GLU A 125 11.19 8.88 31.54
C GLU A 125 10.87 7.58 32.27
N SER A 126 10.65 6.47 31.58
CA SER A 126 10.41 5.15 32.18
C SER A 126 11.59 4.65 33.05
N GLY A 127 12.81 5.12 32.74
CA GLY A 127 14.03 4.62 33.40
C GLY A 127 14.23 3.12 33.26
N GLY A 128 13.67 2.49 32.23
CA GLY A 128 13.69 1.05 32.00
C GLY A 128 12.53 0.29 32.66
N SER A 129 11.58 1.00 33.27
CA SER A 129 10.36 0.39 33.80
C SER A 129 9.42 -0.05 32.66
N VAL A 130 8.57 -1.04 32.93
CA VAL A 130 7.59 -1.54 31.97
C VAL A 130 6.64 -0.44 31.54
N LEU A 131 6.44 -0.31 30.24
CA LEU A 131 5.48 0.59 29.62
C LEU A 131 4.24 -0.18 29.19
N GLN A 132 3.06 0.34 29.51
CA GLN A 132 1.78 -0.16 29.01
C GLN A 132 1.42 0.62 27.74
N LEU A 133 1.35 -0.08 26.62
CA LEU A 133 0.99 0.53 25.34
C LEU A 133 -0.45 0.18 24.99
N THR A 134 -1.21 1.15 24.49
CA THR A 134 -2.47 0.90 23.80
C THR A 134 -2.17 0.94 22.31
N VAL A 135 -2.52 -0.12 21.60
CA VAL A 135 -2.15 -0.34 20.20
C VAL A 135 -3.40 -0.68 19.41
N VAL A 136 -3.51 -0.12 18.21
CA VAL A 136 -4.54 -0.47 17.22
C VAL A 136 -3.89 -1.27 16.10
N ARG A 137 -4.40 -2.48 15.86
CA ARG A 137 -3.96 -3.39 14.79
C ARG A 137 -5.17 -3.87 14.00
N GLY A 138 -5.19 -3.58 12.69
CA GLY A 138 -6.32 -3.99 11.83
C GLY A 138 -7.68 -3.41 12.25
N GLY A 139 -7.68 -2.25 12.93
CA GLY A 139 -8.90 -1.60 13.44
C GLY A 139 -9.31 -2.05 14.86
N GLU A 140 -8.62 -3.01 15.45
CA GLU A 140 -8.90 -3.49 16.82
C GLU A 140 -7.87 -2.93 17.82
N ALA A 141 -8.35 -2.39 18.94
CA ALA A 141 -7.50 -1.88 20.01
C ALA A 141 -7.20 -2.96 21.05
N PHE A 142 -5.93 -3.07 21.46
CA PHE A 142 -5.49 -3.96 22.54
C PHE A 142 -4.40 -3.29 23.38
N GLN A 143 -4.13 -3.87 24.53
CA GLN A 143 -3.05 -3.43 25.40
C GLN A 143 -1.93 -4.44 25.42
N CYS A 144 -0.68 -3.96 25.44
CA CYS A 144 0.51 -4.77 25.58
C CYS A 144 1.54 -4.04 26.43
N SER A 145 2.55 -4.79 26.87
CA SER A 145 3.61 -4.29 27.76
C SER A 145 4.95 -4.45 27.08
N VAL A 146 5.77 -3.41 27.11
CA VAL A 146 7.14 -3.43 26.59
C VAL A 146 8.08 -2.88 27.66
N THR A 147 9.23 -3.53 27.86
CA THR A 147 10.26 -3.05 28.80
C THR A 147 11.41 -2.46 28.00
N PRO A 148 11.67 -1.13 28.09
CA PRO A 148 12.79 -0.50 27.41
C PRO A 148 14.13 -1.02 27.96
N ILE A 149 15.12 -1.10 27.07
CA ILE A 149 16.50 -1.40 27.46
C ILE A 149 17.38 -0.16 27.34
N CYS A 150 18.37 -0.06 28.24
CA CYS A 150 19.40 0.98 28.17
C CYS A 150 20.47 0.57 27.15
N THR A 151 20.60 1.32 26.06
CA THR A 151 21.59 1.08 25.02
C THR A 151 22.99 1.56 25.42
N ASP A 152 24.00 1.25 24.61
CA ASP A 152 25.37 1.71 24.82
C ASP A 152 25.50 3.26 24.78
N ARG A 153 24.56 3.92 24.11
CA ARG A 153 24.44 5.39 24.12
C ARG A 153 23.85 5.95 25.41
N LYS A 154 23.55 5.13 26.40
CA LYS A 154 22.92 5.51 27.67
C LYS A 154 21.52 6.13 27.53
N ILE A 155 20.77 5.67 26.52
CA ILE A 155 19.37 6.05 26.30
C ILE A 155 18.50 4.79 26.35
N PHE A 156 17.29 4.93 26.86
CA PHE A 156 16.30 3.86 26.87
C PHE A 156 15.61 3.79 25.51
N GLN A 157 15.47 2.59 24.98
CA GLN A 157 14.81 2.33 23.69
C GLN A 157 13.99 1.04 23.73
N ILE A 158 12.98 0.96 22.89
CA ILE A 158 12.12 -0.23 22.70
C ILE A 158 12.33 -0.92 21.34
N GLY A 159 13.27 -0.44 20.52
CA GLY A 159 13.65 -1.08 19.26
C GLY A 159 12.59 -0.98 18.17
N VAL A 160 11.94 0.18 18.01
CA VAL A 160 10.95 0.42 16.96
C VAL A 160 11.28 1.67 16.14
N TRP A 161 11.07 1.59 14.83
CA TRP A 161 10.99 2.74 13.95
C TRP A 161 9.55 3.17 13.81
N VAL A 162 9.28 4.44 14.04
CA VAL A 162 7.93 4.99 14.08
C VAL A 162 7.77 6.23 13.22
N ARG A 163 6.53 6.48 12.80
CA ARG A 163 6.10 7.70 12.12
C ARG A 163 4.81 8.22 12.74
N ASP A 164 4.68 9.52 12.80
CA ASP A 164 3.52 10.26 13.29
C ASP A 164 2.81 11.06 12.20
N ASP A 165 3.41 11.13 11.01
CA ASP A 165 2.86 11.78 9.82
C ASP A 165 3.15 10.99 8.54
N LEU A 166 2.35 11.21 7.53
CA LEU A 166 2.61 10.79 6.17
C LEU A 166 2.51 12.00 5.25
N ALA A 167 3.61 12.31 4.60
CA ALA A 167 3.67 13.36 3.59
C ALA A 167 4.07 12.78 2.24
N GLY A 168 3.41 13.22 1.19
CA GLY A 168 3.71 12.84 -0.18
C GLY A 168 3.68 14.05 -1.11
N ILE A 169 4.42 13.98 -2.20
CA ILE A 169 4.35 14.94 -3.29
C ILE A 169 3.89 14.19 -4.53
N GLY A 170 2.89 14.73 -5.20
CA GLY A 170 2.35 14.17 -6.43
C GLY A 170 2.21 15.26 -7.51
N THR A 171 1.77 14.82 -8.69
CA THR A 171 1.37 15.72 -9.77
C THR A 171 -0.05 15.37 -10.16
N LEU A 172 -0.94 16.34 -10.11
CA LEU A 172 -2.27 16.22 -10.68
C LEU A 172 -2.13 16.17 -12.20
N THR A 173 -2.31 15.00 -12.80
CA THR A 173 -2.08 14.79 -14.23
C THR A 173 -3.29 15.17 -15.06
N TYR A 174 -4.48 14.88 -14.58
CA TYR A 174 -5.75 15.25 -15.21
C TYR A 174 -6.88 15.30 -14.19
N ILE A 175 -7.97 15.94 -14.58
CA ILE A 175 -9.26 15.94 -13.87
C ILE A 175 -10.29 15.38 -14.86
N ASP A 176 -11.12 14.45 -14.42
CA ASP A 176 -12.28 13.97 -15.18
C ASP A 176 -13.55 14.74 -14.77
N GLY A 177 -14.66 14.42 -15.44
CA GLY A 177 -15.93 15.14 -15.22
C GLY A 177 -16.60 14.85 -13.85
N GLU A 178 -16.05 13.89 -13.08
CA GLU A 178 -16.57 13.52 -11.76
C GLU A 178 -15.77 14.16 -10.60
N GLY A 179 -14.59 14.78 -10.88
CA GLY A 179 -13.76 15.58 -9.95
C GLY A 179 -12.75 14.80 -9.17
#